data_7904594b804b8a0e05c5a6d9dece63f6
#
_entry.id   7904594b804b8a0e05c5a6d9dece63f6
#
_cell.length_a   1.000
_cell.length_b   1.000
_cell.length_c   1.000
_cell.angle_alpha   90.00
_cell.angle_beta   90.00
_cell.angle_gamma   90.00
#
_symmetry.space_group_name_H-M   'P 1'
#
loop_
_entity.id
_entity.type
_entity.pdbx_description
1 polymer ?
#
loop_
_entity_poly.entity_id
_entity_poly.type
_entity_poly.pdbx_seq_one_letter_code
_entity_poly.pdbx_strand_id
1 'polypeptide(L)'
;MNSSQICGTSTLMGCLKRFTRAERLGSDQKIFCRQCQVRQETLKQMSIRKLPLVSFHIKRFEHSSTRKMPRKVDRYLQFPFSLDMSPYLSSTILRNRFGNRIFPFDGDELDASDELCSEFELFAVVTHSGKLDAGHYVTYLRLSNRWYKCDDAWVTQVDENIVRAAQCYMMFYVQKMLYYKATDKHVAS
;
A
#
# COMPACT_ATOMS: atom_id res chain seq x y z
N MET A 1 21.36 -17.18 17.75
CA MET A 1 20.12 -17.99 17.73
C MET A 1 19.42 -17.74 16.41
N ASN A 2 19.19 -18.79 15.66
CA ASN A 2 18.80 -18.79 14.27
C ASN A 2 17.42 -18.15 14.05
N SER A 3 17.37 -17.03 13.38
CA SER A 3 16.14 -16.57 12.73
C SER A 3 15.97 -17.36 11.43
N SER A 4 15.18 -18.43 11.51
CA SER A 4 14.69 -19.16 10.35
C SER A 4 13.99 -18.17 9.42
N GLN A 5 14.62 -17.89 8.30
CA GLN A 5 13.99 -17.21 7.17
C GLN A 5 12.86 -18.11 6.68
N ILE A 6 11.65 -17.76 7.08
CA ILE A 6 10.45 -18.25 6.42
C ILE A 6 10.52 -17.71 5.00
N CYS A 7 10.83 -18.57 4.06
CA CYS A 7 10.78 -18.31 2.62
C CYS A 7 9.30 -18.21 2.21
N GLY A 8 8.61 -17.15 2.67
CA GLY A 8 7.22 -16.87 2.37
C GLY A 8 7.14 -15.83 1.25
N THR A 9 6.23 -16.02 0.33
CA THR A 9 5.86 -15.05 -0.70
C THR A 9 5.56 -13.71 -0.04
N SER A 10 6.26 -12.66 -0.45
CA SER A 10 5.98 -11.30 0.05
C SER A 10 4.63 -10.84 -0.47
N THR A 11 3.77 -10.33 0.42
CA THR A 11 2.44 -9.80 0.05
C THR A 11 2.34 -8.33 0.36
N LEU A 12 1.56 -7.58 -0.43
CA LEU A 12 1.29 -6.17 -0.17
C LEU A 12 0.65 -5.97 1.22
N MET A 13 -0.32 -6.83 1.58
CA MET A 13 -0.96 -6.79 2.91
C MET A 13 0.04 -7.03 4.04
N GLY A 14 1.00 -7.94 3.84
CA GLY A 14 2.08 -8.17 4.80
C GLY A 14 2.99 -6.95 4.97
N CYS A 15 3.22 -6.19 3.89
CA CYS A 15 3.96 -4.93 3.94
C CYS A 15 3.19 -3.84 4.70
N LEU A 16 1.88 -3.68 4.42
CA LEU A 16 1.00 -2.73 5.11
C LEU A 16 0.89 -3.05 6.61
N LYS A 17 0.74 -4.33 6.96
CA LYS A 17 0.70 -4.80 8.34
C LYS A 17 1.99 -4.47 9.11
N ARG A 18 3.16 -4.60 8.45
CA ARG A 18 4.44 -4.18 9.03
C ARG A 18 4.55 -2.67 9.17
N PHE A 19 4.12 -1.92 8.17
CA PHE A 19 4.17 -0.47 8.17
C PHE A 19 3.32 0.14 9.29
N THR A 20 2.15 -0.43 9.57
CA THR A 20 1.21 0.06 10.60
C THR A 20 1.38 -0.60 11.96
N ARG A 21 2.34 -1.50 12.11
CA ARG A 21 2.62 -2.16 13.40
C ARG A 21 3.19 -1.16 14.40
N ALA A 22 2.70 -1.26 15.66
CA ALA A 22 3.31 -0.52 16.76
C ALA A 22 4.76 -0.98 16.99
N GLU A 23 5.67 -0.04 17.10
CA GLU A 23 7.10 -0.22 17.32
C GLU A 23 7.50 0.43 18.64
N ARG A 24 8.17 -0.33 19.51
CA ARG A 24 8.75 0.24 20.75
C ARG A 24 10.07 0.89 20.39
N LEU A 25 10.19 2.17 20.71
CA LEU A 25 11.43 2.91 20.53
C LEU A 25 12.47 2.45 21.56
N GLY A 26 13.71 2.31 21.12
CA GLY A 26 14.84 1.90 21.97
C GLY A 26 15.13 2.89 23.10
N SER A 27 15.98 2.47 24.04
CA SER A 27 16.33 3.24 25.22
C SER A 27 16.95 4.61 24.91
N ASP A 28 17.68 4.71 23.81
CA ASP A 28 18.32 5.90 23.27
C ASP A 28 17.36 6.84 22.53
N GLN A 29 16.17 6.35 22.16
CA GLN A 29 15.12 7.09 21.44
C GLN A 29 13.93 7.48 22.34
N LYS A 30 14.12 7.48 23.66
CA LYS A 30 13.11 7.91 24.62
C LYS A 30 12.69 9.36 24.39
N ILE A 31 11.37 9.59 24.35
CA ILE A 31 10.80 10.92 24.15
C ILE A 31 10.60 11.61 25.49
N PHE A 32 10.97 12.89 25.56
CA PHE A 32 10.74 13.71 26.74
C PHE A 32 9.25 14.02 26.90
N CYS A 33 8.67 13.59 28.01
CA CYS A 33 7.28 13.87 28.34
C CYS A 33 7.19 15.20 29.11
N ARG A 34 6.46 16.18 28.55
CA ARG A 34 6.28 17.49 29.19
C ARG A 34 5.46 17.42 30.49
N GLN A 35 4.60 16.42 30.64
CA GLN A 35 3.75 16.29 31.83
C GLN A 35 4.51 15.72 33.02
N CYS A 36 5.32 14.69 32.83
CA CYS A 36 6.08 14.07 33.93
C CYS A 36 7.55 14.52 33.95
N GLN A 37 7.99 15.41 33.05
CA GLN A 37 9.32 16.01 32.96
C GLN A 37 10.48 15.00 32.89
N VAL A 38 10.20 13.79 32.39
CA VAL A 38 11.21 12.73 32.23
C VAL A 38 11.16 12.11 30.83
N ARG A 39 12.27 11.49 30.41
CA ARG A 39 12.31 10.71 29.17
C ARG A 39 11.64 9.35 29.39
N GLN A 40 10.61 9.06 28.59
CA GLN A 40 9.80 7.85 28.70
C GLN A 40 10.00 6.93 27.50
N GLU A 41 9.88 5.62 27.74
CA GLU A 41 9.71 4.65 26.69
C GLU A 41 8.40 4.92 25.92
N THR A 42 8.51 4.92 24.61
CA THR A 42 7.39 5.35 23.73
C THR A 42 7.15 4.32 22.66
N LEU A 43 5.89 4.16 22.30
CA LEU A 43 5.46 3.41 21.11
C LEU A 43 5.27 4.38 19.94
N LYS A 44 5.90 4.06 18.83
CA LYS A 44 5.65 4.72 17.53
C LYS A 44 4.76 3.80 16.70
N GLN A 45 3.73 4.36 16.10
CA GLN A 45 2.88 3.64 15.16
C GLN A 45 2.53 4.54 13.98
N MET A 46 2.71 4.00 12.78
CA MET A 46 2.25 4.65 11.56
C MET A 46 0.81 4.24 11.29
N SER A 47 0.05 5.16 10.70
CA SER A 47 -1.32 4.89 10.28
C SER A 47 -1.63 5.66 9.00
N ILE A 48 -2.62 5.21 8.26
CA ILE A 48 -3.02 5.79 6.99
C ILE A 48 -4.31 6.56 7.21
N ARG A 49 -4.38 7.78 6.68
CA ARG A 49 -5.64 8.53 6.63
C ARG A 49 -6.48 8.10 5.43
N LYS A 50 -7.76 8.43 5.48
CA LYS A 50 -8.68 8.23 4.36
C LYS A 50 -8.19 9.01 3.13
N LEU A 51 -8.01 8.32 2.02
CA LEU A 51 -7.51 8.87 0.76
C LEU A 51 -8.39 8.37 -0.39
N PRO A 52 -8.67 9.18 -1.41
CA PRO A 52 -9.41 8.74 -2.58
C PRO A 52 -8.60 7.84 -3.51
N LEU A 53 -7.28 8.01 -3.50
CA LEU A 53 -6.32 7.28 -4.34
C LEU A 53 -5.06 6.98 -3.54
N VAL A 54 -4.50 5.80 -3.74
CA VAL A 54 -3.27 5.35 -3.10
C VAL A 54 -2.32 4.80 -4.16
N SER A 55 -1.06 5.22 -4.11
CA SER A 55 0.02 4.64 -4.90
C SER A 55 1.03 3.94 -3.99
N PHE A 56 1.42 2.73 -4.38
CA PHE A 56 2.49 1.98 -3.71
C PHE A 56 3.70 1.90 -4.62
N HIS A 57 4.82 2.42 -4.16
CA HIS A 57 6.11 2.25 -4.80
C HIS A 57 6.91 1.15 -4.08
N ILE A 58 7.30 0.13 -4.80
CA ILE A 58 8.09 -0.97 -4.26
C ILE A 58 9.57 -0.65 -4.44
N LYS A 59 10.26 -0.44 -3.31
CA LYS A 59 11.69 -0.15 -3.30
C LYS A 59 12.49 -1.38 -3.74
N ARG A 60 12.71 -1.49 -5.04
CA ARG A 60 13.41 -2.64 -5.63
C ARG A 60 14.92 -2.45 -5.78
N PHE A 61 15.44 -1.26 -5.49
CA PHE A 61 16.88 -1.00 -5.58
C PHE A 61 17.47 -0.85 -4.18
N GLU A 62 18.42 -1.71 -3.84
CA GLU A 62 19.17 -1.67 -2.59
C GLU A 62 20.53 -1.03 -2.84
N HIS A 63 20.85 0.01 -2.07
CA HIS A 63 22.20 0.56 -1.98
C HIS A 63 22.92 -0.09 -0.80
N SER A 64 24.01 -0.79 -1.10
CA SER A 64 24.87 -1.34 -0.06
C SER A 64 26.08 -0.43 0.16
N SER A 65 26.38 -0.08 1.39
CA SER A 65 27.58 0.68 1.75
C SER A 65 28.88 -0.03 1.35
N THR A 66 28.83 -1.35 1.19
CA THR A 66 30.00 -2.18 0.83
C THR A 66 30.09 -2.48 -0.68
N ARG A 67 29.02 -2.23 -1.46
CA ARG A 67 28.98 -2.49 -2.90
C ARG A 67 28.86 -1.18 -3.66
N LYS A 68 29.74 -0.97 -4.64
CA LYS A 68 29.77 0.24 -5.47
C LYS A 68 28.56 0.38 -6.41
N MET A 69 27.78 -0.68 -6.61
CA MET A 69 26.61 -0.66 -7.52
C MET A 69 25.32 -1.08 -6.80
N PRO A 70 24.20 -0.42 -7.08
CA PRO A 70 22.89 -0.80 -6.56
C PRO A 70 22.49 -2.18 -7.08
N ARG A 71 21.87 -2.97 -6.22
CA ARG A 71 21.31 -4.28 -6.57
C ARG A 71 19.81 -4.18 -6.73
N LYS A 72 19.26 -4.70 -7.83
CA LYS A 72 17.82 -4.86 -7.99
C LYS A 72 17.34 -6.10 -7.22
N VAL A 73 16.25 -5.93 -6.47
CA VAL A 73 15.57 -7.01 -5.74
C VAL A 73 14.41 -7.50 -6.58
N ASP A 74 14.59 -8.63 -7.26
CA ASP A 74 13.60 -9.24 -8.15
C ASP A 74 12.67 -10.24 -7.43
N ARG A 75 12.37 -9.99 -6.14
CA ARG A 75 11.41 -10.82 -5.40
C ARG A 75 9.98 -10.49 -5.87
N TYR A 76 9.22 -11.55 -6.18
CA TYR A 76 7.79 -11.41 -6.48
C TYR A 76 7.03 -10.87 -5.25
N LEU A 77 6.18 -9.89 -5.48
CA LEU A 77 5.24 -9.35 -4.49
C LEU A 77 3.82 -9.67 -4.94
N GLN A 78 3.12 -10.48 -4.16
CA GLN A 78 1.71 -10.75 -4.38
C GLN A 78 0.87 -9.54 -3.94
N PHE A 79 -0.05 -9.11 -4.79
CA PHE A 79 -0.95 -8.00 -4.53
C PHE A 79 -2.39 -8.34 -4.95
N PRO A 80 -3.41 -7.88 -4.20
CA PRO A 80 -4.81 -8.09 -4.55
C PRO A 80 -5.27 -7.07 -5.58
N PHE A 81 -6.33 -7.39 -6.32
CA PHE A 81 -7.00 -6.43 -7.22
C PHE A 81 -8.02 -5.58 -6.48
N SER A 82 -8.68 -6.16 -5.47
CA SER A 82 -9.47 -5.41 -4.50
C SER A 82 -8.76 -5.43 -3.15
N LEU A 83 -8.54 -4.26 -2.55
CA LEU A 83 -7.76 -4.05 -1.35
C LEU A 83 -8.62 -3.38 -0.27
N ASP A 84 -8.84 -4.06 0.84
CA ASP A 84 -9.41 -3.46 2.03
C ASP A 84 -8.32 -2.72 2.84
N MET A 85 -8.47 -1.41 2.95
CA MET A 85 -7.57 -0.54 3.70
C MET A 85 -8.03 -0.31 5.15
N SER A 86 -9.22 -0.76 5.54
CA SER A 86 -9.79 -0.52 6.88
C SER A 86 -8.86 -0.89 8.03
N PRO A 87 -8.11 -2.02 8.01
CA PRO A 87 -7.23 -2.39 9.12
C PRO A 87 -6.05 -1.43 9.34
N TYR A 88 -5.72 -0.62 8.33
CA TYR A 88 -4.53 0.27 8.32
C TYR A 88 -4.89 1.73 8.53
N LEU A 89 -6.19 2.06 8.60
CA LEU A 89 -6.67 3.42 8.79
C LEU A 89 -6.48 3.89 10.23
N SER A 90 -6.21 5.19 10.37
CA SER A 90 -6.04 5.83 11.69
C SER A 90 -7.25 5.66 12.58
N SER A 91 -8.47 5.79 12.03
CA SER A 91 -9.73 5.61 12.72
C SER A 91 -9.83 4.23 13.35
N THR A 92 -9.58 3.18 12.58
CA THR A 92 -9.62 1.79 13.04
C THR A 92 -8.55 1.50 14.09
N ILE A 93 -7.30 1.94 13.84
CA ILE A 93 -6.18 1.72 14.76
C ILE A 93 -6.43 2.40 16.11
N LEU A 94 -6.92 3.64 16.10
CA LEU A 94 -7.21 4.40 17.32
C LEU A 94 -8.41 3.79 18.06
N ARG A 95 -9.48 3.41 17.35
CA ARG A 95 -10.65 2.74 17.94
C ARG A 95 -10.26 1.43 18.62
N ASN A 96 -9.45 0.60 17.98
CA ASN A 96 -8.98 -0.67 18.56
C ASN A 96 -8.09 -0.46 19.78
N ARG A 97 -7.32 0.64 19.86
CA ARG A 97 -6.43 0.92 20.97
C ARG A 97 -7.12 1.57 22.17
N PHE A 98 -8.01 2.50 21.93
CA PHE A 98 -8.58 3.36 22.95
C PHE A 98 -10.10 3.16 23.16
N GLY A 99 -10.73 2.33 22.34
CA GLY A 99 -12.19 2.17 22.31
C GLY A 99 -12.87 3.50 21.94
N ASN A 100 -14.13 3.61 22.30
CA ASN A 100 -14.93 4.82 22.02
C ASN A 100 -14.58 6.02 22.95
N ARG A 101 -13.55 5.90 23.79
CA ARG A 101 -13.18 6.95 24.77
C ARG A 101 -12.57 8.21 24.16
N ILE A 102 -12.02 8.12 22.94
CA ILE A 102 -11.33 9.25 22.29
C ILE A 102 -12.23 10.02 21.34
N PHE A 103 -13.33 9.42 20.91
CA PHE A 103 -14.31 10.05 20.03
C PHE A 103 -15.67 10.16 20.71
N PRO A 104 -15.81 10.96 21.79
CA PRO A 104 -17.11 11.10 22.46
C PRO A 104 -18.11 11.95 21.66
N PHE A 105 -17.72 12.49 20.51
CA PHE A 105 -18.51 13.49 19.81
C PHE A 105 -19.11 13.10 18.47
N ASP A 106 -18.71 11.97 17.91
CA ASP A 106 -19.38 11.49 16.72
C ASP A 106 -20.27 10.32 17.07
N GLY A 107 -21.55 10.60 17.21
CA GLY A 107 -22.63 9.64 17.10
C GLY A 107 -22.68 9.02 15.70
N ASP A 108 -21.54 8.83 15.08
CA ASP A 108 -21.39 8.11 13.84
C ASP A 108 -21.56 6.62 14.19
N GLU A 109 -22.81 6.17 14.11
CA GLU A 109 -23.09 4.87 13.56
C GLU A 109 -22.07 4.66 12.44
N LEU A 110 -21.36 3.55 12.46
CA LEU A 110 -20.54 3.12 11.32
C LEU A 110 -21.44 3.17 10.10
N ASP A 111 -21.42 4.30 9.44
CA ASP A 111 -22.22 4.48 8.25
C ASP A 111 -21.68 3.47 7.25
N ALA A 112 -22.55 2.69 6.62
CA ALA A 112 -22.18 1.75 5.56
C ALA A 112 -21.35 2.45 4.47
N SER A 113 -21.44 3.79 4.40
CA SER A 113 -20.58 4.64 3.58
C SER A 113 -19.11 4.60 3.99
N ASP A 114 -18.77 4.37 5.26
CA ASP A 114 -17.37 4.33 5.72
C ASP A 114 -16.70 2.99 5.39
N GLU A 115 -17.42 1.88 5.37
CA GLU A 115 -16.93 0.59 4.87
C GLU A 115 -16.65 0.65 3.37
N LEU A 116 -17.57 1.23 2.58
CA LEU A 116 -17.37 1.43 1.14
C LEU A 116 -16.18 2.37 0.82
N CYS A 117 -15.85 3.29 1.74
CA CYS A 117 -14.72 4.20 1.58
C CYS A 117 -13.35 3.57 1.89
N SER A 118 -13.31 2.37 2.47
CA SER A 118 -12.06 1.64 2.78
C SER A 118 -11.67 0.62 1.71
N GLU A 119 -12.61 0.25 0.81
CA GLU A 119 -12.34 -0.66 -0.29
C GLU A 119 -11.75 0.09 -1.50
N PHE A 120 -10.68 -0.48 -2.03
CA PHE A 120 -9.94 0.07 -3.17
C PHE A 120 -9.83 -0.96 -4.29
N GLU A 121 -9.91 -0.49 -5.52
CA GLU A 121 -9.72 -1.27 -6.74
C GLU A 121 -8.39 -0.90 -7.41
N LEU A 122 -7.64 -1.92 -7.79
CA LEU A 122 -6.42 -1.75 -8.58
C LEU A 122 -6.80 -1.34 -10.01
N PHE A 123 -6.27 -0.21 -10.47
CA PHE A 123 -6.52 0.26 -11.83
C PHE A 123 -5.25 0.38 -12.68
N ALA A 124 -4.06 0.42 -12.05
CA ALA A 124 -2.81 0.42 -12.81
C ALA A 124 -1.67 -0.27 -12.06
N VAL A 125 -0.82 -0.95 -12.83
CA VAL A 125 0.43 -1.56 -12.38
C VAL A 125 1.54 -1.13 -13.33
N VAL A 126 2.64 -0.61 -12.79
CA VAL A 126 3.84 -0.33 -13.54
C VAL A 126 4.89 -1.37 -13.21
N THR A 127 5.50 -1.94 -14.21
CA THR A 127 6.65 -2.82 -14.09
C THR A 127 7.91 -2.09 -14.56
N HIS A 128 9.06 -2.51 -14.07
CA HIS A 128 10.35 -2.02 -14.50
C HIS A 128 11.27 -3.19 -14.81
N SER A 129 11.90 -3.18 -15.99
CA SER A 129 12.95 -4.11 -16.38
C SER A 129 14.28 -3.39 -16.55
N GLY A 130 15.39 -4.08 -16.31
CA GLY A 130 16.73 -3.50 -16.46
C GLY A 130 17.36 -2.98 -15.18
N LYS A 131 18.36 -2.10 -15.32
CA LYS A 131 19.18 -1.53 -14.25
C LYS A 131 18.60 -0.20 -13.75
N LEU A 132 19.16 0.35 -12.67
CA LEU A 132 18.74 1.64 -12.13
C LEU A 132 18.90 2.78 -13.15
N ASP A 133 20.02 2.79 -13.87
CA ASP A 133 20.40 3.89 -14.78
C ASP A 133 19.90 3.67 -16.21
N ALA A 134 19.43 2.47 -16.54
CA ALA A 134 18.95 2.11 -17.88
C ALA A 134 17.90 1.01 -17.76
N GLY A 135 16.66 1.39 -17.76
CA GLY A 135 15.53 0.49 -17.63
C GLY A 135 14.37 0.84 -18.55
N HIS A 136 13.49 -0.11 -18.70
CA HIS A 136 12.26 0.03 -19.46
C HIS A 136 11.05 -0.13 -18.55
N TYR A 137 10.06 0.73 -18.74
CA TYR A 137 8.82 0.73 -17.98
C TYR A 137 7.66 0.28 -18.85
N VAL A 138 6.85 -0.61 -18.34
CA VAL A 138 5.61 -1.05 -18.97
C VAL A 138 4.47 -0.86 -17.99
N THR A 139 3.38 -0.31 -18.46
CA THR A 139 2.18 -0.07 -17.64
C THR A 139 1.06 -1.01 -18.04
N TYR A 140 0.42 -1.62 -17.06
CA TYR A 140 -0.86 -2.29 -17.21
C TYR A 140 -1.94 -1.37 -16.66
N LEU A 141 -2.94 -1.07 -17.47
CA LEU A 141 -4.02 -0.15 -17.14
C LEU A 141 -5.37 -0.85 -17.28
N ARG A 142 -6.26 -0.65 -16.32
CA ARG A 142 -7.62 -1.18 -16.35
C ARG A 142 -8.60 -0.11 -16.83
N LEU A 143 -9.26 -0.38 -17.94
CA LEU A 143 -10.32 0.46 -18.52
C LEU A 143 -11.55 -0.40 -18.78
N SER A 144 -12.71 0.05 -18.35
CA SER A 144 -14.00 -0.66 -18.56
C SER A 144 -13.92 -2.17 -18.28
N ASN A 145 -13.33 -2.53 -17.13
CA ASN A 145 -13.09 -3.90 -16.68
C ASN A 145 -12.18 -4.77 -17.56
N ARG A 146 -11.44 -4.17 -18.50
CA ARG A 146 -10.44 -4.85 -19.33
C ARG A 146 -9.05 -4.32 -19.01
N TRP A 147 -8.07 -5.21 -19.09
CA TRP A 147 -6.67 -4.83 -18.87
C TRP A 147 -5.97 -4.60 -20.20
N TYR A 148 -5.16 -3.55 -20.24
CA TYR A 148 -4.33 -3.18 -21.40
C TYR A 148 -2.89 -3.05 -20.96
N LYS A 149 -1.98 -3.64 -21.73
CA LYS A 149 -0.54 -3.44 -21.63
C LYS A 149 -0.18 -2.24 -22.51
N CYS A 150 0.39 -1.22 -21.90
CA CYS A 150 0.92 -0.02 -22.57
C CYS A 150 2.45 -0.10 -22.52
N ASP A 151 3.06 -0.22 -23.70
CA ASP A 151 4.50 -0.41 -23.90
C ASP A 151 4.94 0.59 -24.97
N ASP A 152 5.37 1.77 -24.54
CA ASP A 152 5.59 2.95 -25.38
C ASP A 152 4.36 3.26 -26.27
N ALA A 153 4.50 3.16 -27.59
CA ALA A 153 3.41 3.41 -28.55
C ALA A 153 2.43 2.23 -28.69
N TRP A 154 2.72 1.07 -28.07
CA TRP A 154 1.90 -0.14 -28.23
C TRP A 154 0.93 -0.29 -27.09
N VAL A 155 -0.36 -0.42 -27.44
CA VAL A 155 -1.42 -0.71 -26.49
C VAL A 155 -2.09 -2.02 -26.90
N THR A 156 -2.01 -3.04 -26.03
CA THR A 156 -2.52 -4.38 -26.31
C THR A 156 -3.42 -4.83 -25.17
N GLN A 157 -4.60 -5.34 -25.48
CA GLN A 157 -5.47 -5.97 -24.48
C GLN A 157 -4.80 -7.25 -23.97
N VAL A 158 -4.80 -7.45 -22.64
CA VAL A 158 -4.20 -8.60 -21.98
C VAL A 158 -5.16 -9.23 -20.99
N ASP A 159 -4.89 -10.51 -20.67
CA ASP A 159 -5.62 -11.21 -19.62
C ASP A 159 -5.19 -10.74 -18.22
N GLU A 160 -6.11 -10.78 -17.27
CA GLU A 160 -5.87 -10.42 -15.87
C GLU A 160 -4.73 -11.24 -15.24
N ASN A 161 -4.56 -12.51 -15.62
CA ASN A 161 -3.50 -13.36 -15.10
C ASN A 161 -2.12 -12.86 -15.46
N ILE A 162 -1.96 -12.17 -16.59
CA ILE A 162 -0.69 -11.54 -16.99
C ILE A 162 -0.36 -10.41 -16.00
N VAL A 163 -1.36 -9.61 -15.61
CA VAL A 163 -1.19 -8.54 -14.63
C VAL A 163 -0.90 -9.11 -13.24
N ARG A 164 -1.55 -10.20 -12.84
CA ARG A 164 -1.30 -10.88 -11.57
C ARG A 164 0.12 -11.42 -11.47
N ALA A 165 0.68 -11.91 -12.56
CA ALA A 165 2.04 -12.44 -12.62
C ALA A 165 3.11 -11.34 -12.76
N ALA A 166 2.71 -10.09 -13.00
CA ALA A 166 3.63 -9.00 -13.26
C ALA A 166 4.49 -8.67 -12.03
N GLN A 167 5.78 -8.44 -12.25
CA GLN A 167 6.68 -7.90 -11.22
C GLN A 167 6.45 -6.41 -11.03
N CYS A 168 5.48 -6.07 -10.18
CA CYS A 168 5.11 -4.70 -9.93
C CYS A 168 6.28 -3.86 -9.39
N TYR A 169 6.43 -2.66 -9.92
CA TYR A 169 7.29 -1.59 -9.43
C TYR A 169 6.48 -0.50 -8.75
N MET A 170 5.35 -0.13 -9.38
CA MET A 170 4.33 0.71 -8.76
C MET A 170 2.94 0.12 -8.97
N MET A 171 2.06 0.38 -8.02
CA MET A 171 0.64 0.00 -8.09
C MET A 171 -0.21 1.19 -7.71
N PHE A 172 -1.33 1.34 -8.39
CA PHE A 172 -2.27 2.44 -8.18
C PHE A 172 -3.66 1.88 -7.89
N TYR A 173 -4.19 2.27 -6.73
CA TYR A 173 -5.51 1.89 -6.27
C TYR A 173 -6.37 3.13 -6.10
N VAL A 174 -7.63 3.02 -6.46
CA VAL A 174 -8.64 4.06 -6.28
C VAL A 174 -9.77 3.51 -5.43
N GLN A 175 -10.42 4.37 -4.64
CA GLN A 175 -11.62 3.97 -3.92
C GLN A 175 -12.65 3.35 -4.87
N LYS A 176 -13.21 2.20 -4.49
CA LYS A 176 -14.16 1.44 -5.29
C LYS A 176 -15.36 2.28 -5.75
N MET A 177 -15.91 3.09 -4.87
CA MET A 177 -16.99 4.03 -5.23
C MET A 177 -16.63 5.01 -6.35
N LEU A 178 -15.39 5.52 -6.34
CA LEU A 178 -14.93 6.47 -7.36
C LEU A 178 -14.65 5.76 -8.68
N TYR A 179 -14.15 4.53 -8.62
CA TYR A 179 -13.88 3.72 -9.81
C TYR A 179 -15.17 3.47 -10.59
N TYR A 180 -16.22 2.98 -9.93
CA TYR A 180 -17.50 2.68 -10.59
C TYR A 180 -18.21 3.94 -11.09
N LYS A 181 -18.21 5.04 -10.33
CA LYS A 181 -18.76 6.32 -10.80
C LYS A 181 -18.07 6.86 -12.06
N ALA A 182 -16.77 6.60 -12.22
CA ALA A 182 -16.05 7.00 -13.43
C ALA A 182 -16.36 6.11 -14.63
N THR A 183 -16.51 4.79 -14.41
CA THR A 183 -16.83 3.84 -15.48
C THR A 183 -18.26 3.99 -15.99
N ASP A 184 -19.23 4.28 -15.13
CA ASP A 184 -20.64 4.47 -15.51
C ASP A 184 -20.85 5.70 -16.40
N LYS A 185 -20.05 6.74 -16.25
CA LYS A 185 -20.11 7.93 -17.12
C LYS A 185 -19.65 7.68 -18.55
N HIS A 186 -18.80 6.68 -18.78
CA HIS A 186 -18.29 6.33 -20.11
C HIS A 186 -19.23 5.36 -20.89
N VAL A 187 -20.20 4.76 -20.22
CA VAL A 187 -21.20 3.88 -20.87
C VAL A 187 -22.41 4.69 -21.35
N ALA A 188 -22.59 5.90 -20.85
CA ALA A 188 -23.73 6.79 -21.16
C ALA A 188 -23.41 7.87 -22.24
N SER A 189 -22.25 7.82 -22.86
CA SER A 189 -21.82 8.67 -23.98
C SER A 189 -21.49 7.79 -25.19
#